data_10e484904c16f187dca371a9c9cc36fa
#
_entry.id   10e484904c16f187dca371a9c9cc36fa
#
_cell.length_a   1.000
_cell.length_b   1.000
_cell.length_c   1.000
_cell.angle_alpha   90.00
_cell.angle_beta   90.00
_cell.angle_gamma   90.00
#
_symmetry.space_group_name_H-M   'P 1'
#
loop_
_entity.id
_entity.type
_entity.pdbx_description
1 polymer ?
#
loop_
_entity_poly.entity_id
_entity_poly.type
_entity_poly.pdbx_seq_one_letter_code
_entity_poly.pdbx_strand_id
1 'polypeptide(L)'
;DHILSFELDLTRDIRYRNPLELAAHVREIVEHSADQYYLFVDEIQMSDEVPNPYNPDGKKITFYDALNDLKSLSNLDIYVTGSNSKMLSSDILTEFRGRSDEIRVHPLSFAEYYSAVGGDKQDAFDEFAFYGGMPLILSRPTDAAKMAYLKSLFSEVYLKDIVERKKIKREDVLSAILDLLCSSIGSLTNPTKV
;
A
#
# COMPACT_ATOMS: atom_id res chain seq x y z
N ASP A 1 -7.48 24.38 3.36
CA ASP A 1 -7.64 23.02 2.88
C ASP A 1 -7.88 22.10 4.08
N HIS A 2 -8.91 21.26 3.99
CA HIS A 2 -9.32 20.37 5.08
C HIS A 2 -8.73 18.95 4.89
N ILE A 3 -7.61 18.86 4.17
CA ILE A 3 -6.87 17.61 3.92
C ILE A 3 -5.57 17.66 4.70
N LEU A 4 -5.38 16.68 5.57
CA LEU A 4 -4.15 16.43 6.30
C LEU A 4 -3.50 15.17 5.70
N SER A 5 -2.27 15.29 5.20
CA SER A 5 -1.56 14.19 4.54
C SER A 5 -0.18 14.01 5.15
N PHE A 6 0.12 12.78 5.56
CA PHE A 6 1.40 12.37 6.15
C PHE A 6 1.93 11.14 5.41
N GLU A 7 3.18 11.22 4.95
CA GLU A 7 3.91 10.14 4.29
C GLU A 7 5.04 9.69 5.23
N LEU A 8 4.81 8.62 6.00
CA LEU A 8 5.68 8.23 7.11
C LEU A 8 7.06 7.71 6.67
N ASP A 9 7.26 7.38 5.39
CA ASP A 9 8.55 7.05 4.82
C ASP A 9 9.42 8.29 4.55
N LEU A 10 8.81 9.47 4.44
CA LEU A 10 9.53 10.71 4.18
C LEU A 10 10.08 11.36 5.45
N THR A 11 11.27 11.93 5.35
CA THR A 11 11.95 12.60 6.48
C THR A 11 11.22 13.84 6.98
N ARG A 12 10.45 14.52 6.11
CA ARG A 12 9.63 15.68 6.50
C ARG A 12 8.57 15.31 7.53
N ASP A 13 8.06 14.07 7.48
CA ASP A 13 6.99 13.57 8.34
C ASP A 13 7.49 12.61 9.44
N ILE A 14 8.82 12.48 9.60
CA ILE A 14 9.45 11.55 10.55
C ILE A 14 8.96 11.73 12.00
N ARG A 15 8.62 12.94 12.38
CA ARG A 15 8.05 13.26 13.70
C ARG A 15 6.74 12.51 13.94
N TYR A 16 5.94 12.35 12.89
CA TYR A 16 4.62 11.75 12.95
C TYR A 16 4.63 10.22 12.87
N ARG A 17 5.83 9.59 12.79
CA ARG A 17 5.99 8.17 13.12
C ARG A 17 5.66 7.88 14.58
N ASN A 18 5.83 8.87 15.45
CA ASN A 18 5.36 8.79 16.82
C ASN A 18 3.83 8.97 16.85
N PRO A 19 3.05 7.94 17.26
CA PRO A 19 1.59 7.98 17.25
C PRO A 19 1.00 9.09 18.14
N LEU A 20 1.66 9.43 19.24
CA LEU A 20 1.20 10.50 20.13
C LEU A 20 1.36 11.89 19.50
N GLU A 21 2.48 12.10 18.78
CA GLU A 21 2.73 13.36 18.09
C GLU A 21 1.74 13.58 16.92
N LEU A 22 1.46 12.51 16.17
CA LEU A 22 0.45 12.56 15.11
C LEU A 22 -0.93 12.89 15.68
N ALA A 23 -1.36 12.12 16.69
CA ALA A 23 -2.69 12.31 17.29
C ALA A 23 -2.86 13.70 17.87
N ALA A 24 -1.85 14.23 18.58
CA ALA A 24 -1.89 15.57 19.15
C ALA A 24 -2.02 16.64 18.06
N HIS A 25 -1.22 16.53 16.99
CA HIS A 25 -1.23 17.50 15.90
C HIS A 25 -2.56 17.49 15.13
N VAL A 26 -3.08 16.32 14.78
CA VAL A 26 -4.38 16.21 14.08
C VAL A 26 -5.51 16.75 14.97
N ARG A 27 -5.51 16.42 16.25
CA ARG A 27 -6.51 16.88 17.20
C ARG A 27 -6.51 18.39 17.34
N GLU A 28 -5.34 19.01 17.45
CA GLU A 28 -5.17 20.47 17.54
C GLU A 28 -5.86 21.20 16.36
N ILE A 29 -5.76 20.61 15.15
CA ILE A 29 -6.35 21.22 13.94
C ILE A 29 -7.86 20.98 13.87
N VAL A 30 -8.30 19.76 14.17
CA VAL A 30 -9.65 19.30 13.85
C VAL A 30 -10.67 19.59 14.96
N GLU A 31 -10.25 19.47 16.24
CA GLU A 31 -11.17 19.52 17.38
C GLU A 31 -11.87 20.88 17.55
N HIS A 32 -11.23 21.95 17.09
CA HIS A 32 -11.77 23.31 17.21
C HIS A 32 -12.47 23.83 15.94
N SER A 33 -12.68 22.96 14.96
CA SER A 33 -13.35 23.29 13.71
C SER A 33 -14.68 22.57 13.59
N ALA A 34 -15.66 23.22 12.94
CA ALA A 34 -16.91 22.59 12.54
C ALA A 34 -16.85 21.97 11.13
N ASP A 35 -15.75 22.20 10.41
CA ASP A 35 -15.56 21.72 9.05
C ASP A 35 -15.18 20.24 9.03
N GLN A 36 -15.52 19.56 7.92
CA GLN A 36 -15.12 18.17 7.68
C GLN A 36 -13.65 18.10 7.27
N TYR A 37 -12.87 17.24 7.90
CA TYR A 37 -11.47 16.99 7.61
C TYR A 37 -11.25 15.56 7.09
N TYR A 38 -10.19 15.40 6.32
CA TYR A 38 -9.74 14.12 5.75
C TYR A 38 -8.26 13.92 6.10
N LEU A 39 -7.98 12.85 6.85
CA LEU A 39 -6.63 12.45 7.24
C LEU A 39 -6.17 11.30 6.35
N PHE A 40 -5.09 11.52 5.61
CA PHE A 40 -4.40 10.50 4.83
C PHE A 40 -3.06 10.19 5.49
N VAL A 41 -2.82 8.91 5.80
CA VAL A 41 -1.55 8.46 6.34
C VAL A 41 -1.02 7.32 5.49
N ASP A 42 0.10 7.57 4.82
CA ASP A 42 0.76 6.60 3.96
C ASP A 42 1.89 5.89 4.71
N GLU A 43 2.14 4.62 4.33
CA GLU A 43 3.19 3.75 4.89
C GLU A 43 3.11 3.60 6.42
N ILE A 44 1.91 3.28 6.94
CA ILE A 44 1.66 3.18 8.40
C ILE A 44 2.58 2.18 9.12
N GLN A 45 3.16 1.20 8.42
CA GLN A 45 4.13 0.26 9.00
C GLN A 45 5.46 0.92 9.37
N MET A 46 5.69 2.16 8.92
CA MET A 46 6.86 2.96 9.33
C MET A 46 6.65 3.67 10.67
N SER A 47 5.46 3.54 11.28
CA SER A 47 5.17 4.11 12.59
C SER A 47 5.94 3.40 13.69
N ASP A 48 6.26 4.14 14.74
CA ASP A 48 6.94 3.65 15.93
C ASP A 48 5.93 3.16 16.98
N GLU A 49 6.37 2.23 17.82
CA GLU A 49 5.69 1.93 19.08
C GLU A 49 6.37 2.72 20.20
N VAL A 50 5.62 3.54 20.92
CA VAL A 50 6.17 4.40 21.96
C VAL A 50 5.73 3.95 23.36
N PRO A 51 6.55 4.17 24.41
CA PRO A 51 6.13 3.89 25.78
C PRO A 51 4.89 4.69 26.16
N ASN A 52 3.99 4.06 26.92
CA ASN A 52 2.85 4.77 27.50
C ASN A 52 3.36 5.73 28.59
N PRO A 53 3.19 7.07 28.48
CA PRO A 53 3.70 8.03 29.45
C PRO A 53 3.09 7.87 30.85
N TYR A 54 1.92 7.24 30.96
CA TYR A 54 1.24 6.98 32.24
C TYR A 54 1.48 5.57 32.79
N ASN A 55 2.05 4.67 32.00
CA ASN A 55 2.43 3.31 32.40
C ASN A 55 3.60 2.82 31.55
N PRO A 56 4.84 3.28 31.83
CA PRO A 56 6.02 2.99 30.98
C PRO A 56 6.36 1.49 30.88
N ASP A 57 6.04 0.71 31.91
CA ASP A 57 6.31 -0.74 31.95
C ASP A 57 5.14 -1.56 31.36
N GLY A 58 4.06 -0.91 30.95
CA GLY A 58 2.87 -1.54 30.37
C GLY A 58 2.96 -1.71 28.85
N LYS A 59 1.79 -1.95 28.24
CA LYS A 59 1.67 -2.02 26.79
C LYS A 59 2.08 -0.69 26.17
N LYS A 60 2.95 -0.76 25.15
CA LYS A 60 3.30 0.41 24.34
C LYS A 60 2.09 0.92 23.57
N ILE A 61 2.12 2.21 23.27
CA ILE A 61 1.14 2.86 22.41
C ILE A 61 1.54 2.62 20.95
N THR A 62 0.60 2.13 20.18
CA THR A 62 0.74 1.85 18.77
C THR A 62 0.03 2.90 17.93
N PHE A 63 0.28 2.87 16.63
CA PHE A 63 -0.43 3.72 15.68
C PHE A 63 -1.94 3.45 15.66
N TYR A 64 -2.36 2.19 15.90
CA TYR A 64 -3.77 1.82 16.01
C TYR A 64 -4.47 2.45 17.21
N ASP A 65 -3.75 2.58 18.33
CA ASP A 65 -4.28 3.25 19.51
C ASP A 65 -4.55 4.74 19.21
N ALA A 66 -3.63 5.41 18.50
CA ALA A 66 -3.79 6.80 18.07
C ALA A 66 -4.95 6.98 17.07
N LEU A 67 -5.06 6.10 16.06
CA LEU A 67 -6.16 6.16 15.11
C LEU A 67 -7.52 5.90 15.77
N ASN A 68 -7.59 4.96 16.73
CA ASN A 68 -8.81 4.70 17.48
C ASN A 68 -9.24 5.90 18.35
N ASP A 69 -8.29 6.65 18.88
CA ASP A 69 -8.55 7.89 19.59
C ASP A 69 -9.09 8.97 18.63
N LEU A 70 -8.44 9.17 17.48
CA LEU A 70 -8.84 10.15 16.48
C LEU A 70 -10.22 9.87 15.86
N LYS A 71 -10.65 8.61 15.80
CA LYS A 71 -12.02 8.24 15.38
C LYS A 71 -13.13 8.79 16.28
N SER A 72 -12.79 9.28 17.45
CA SER A 72 -13.76 9.97 18.33
C SER A 72 -14.19 11.34 17.79
N LEU A 73 -13.42 11.91 16.87
CA LEU A 73 -13.72 13.18 16.21
C LEU A 73 -14.77 12.95 15.10
N SER A 74 -15.96 13.52 15.28
CA SER A 74 -17.09 13.29 14.36
C SER A 74 -16.95 13.96 13.00
N ASN A 75 -15.99 14.89 12.86
CA ASN A 75 -15.69 15.65 11.67
C ASN A 75 -14.35 15.24 11.02
N LEU A 76 -13.92 14.00 11.25
CA LEU A 76 -12.67 13.46 10.69
C LEU A 76 -12.89 12.11 10.02
N ASP A 77 -12.61 12.02 8.72
CA ASP A 77 -12.47 10.77 8.00
C ASP A 77 -11.00 10.38 7.88
N ILE A 78 -10.67 9.11 8.16
CA ILE A 78 -9.29 8.63 8.21
C ILE A 78 -9.07 7.58 7.13
N TYR A 79 -8.05 7.80 6.31
CA TYR A 79 -7.59 6.90 5.25
C TYR A 79 -6.14 6.51 5.54
N VAL A 80 -5.87 5.21 5.58
CA VAL A 80 -4.53 4.69 5.81
C VAL A 80 -4.11 3.77 4.68
N THR A 81 -2.83 3.83 4.32
CA THR A 81 -2.22 2.91 3.37
C THR A 81 -0.97 2.28 3.98
N GLY A 82 -0.49 1.22 3.36
CA GLY A 82 0.75 0.58 3.74
C GLY A 82 1.08 -0.60 2.83
N SER A 83 2.37 -0.84 2.62
CA SER A 83 2.85 -1.92 1.75
C SER A 83 2.74 -3.32 2.38
N ASN A 84 2.44 -3.41 3.67
CA ASN A 84 2.35 -4.68 4.38
C ASN A 84 0.90 -5.22 4.38
N SER A 85 0.63 -6.19 3.51
CA SER A 85 -0.69 -6.84 3.40
C SER A 85 -1.21 -7.48 4.70
N LYS A 86 -0.32 -7.87 5.63
CA LYS A 86 -0.72 -8.36 6.96
C LYS A 86 -1.24 -7.25 7.85
N MET A 87 -0.62 -6.07 7.80
CA MET A 87 -1.10 -4.91 8.57
C MET A 87 -2.44 -4.41 8.05
N LEU A 88 -2.70 -4.54 6.73
CA LEU A 88 -3.94 -4.03 6.11
C LEU A 88 -5.13 -4.99 6.19
N SER A 89 -4.94 -6.31 6.30
CA SER A 89 -6.06 -7.25 6.20
C SER A 89 -6.52 -7.88 7.51
N SER A 90 -5.61 -8.38 8.36
CA SER A 90 -6.02 -9.08 9.58
C SER A 90 -5.92 -8.21 10.83
N ASP A 91 -4.89 -7.41 10.93
CA ASP A 91 -4.62 -6.64 12.14
C ASP A 91 -5.49 -5.39 12.18
N ILE A 92 -5.69 -4.72 11.04
CA ILE A 92 -6.58 -3.55 10.94
C ILE A 92 -8.03 -3.95 11.24
N LEU A 93 -8.54 -5.02 10.64
CA LEU A 93 -9.91 -5.46 10.90
C LEU A 93 -10.11 -5.87 12.36
N THR A 94 -9.08 -6.44 12.99
CA THR A 94 -9.12 -6.85 14.39
C THR A 94 -8.98 -5.64 15.33
N GLU A 95 -8.03 -4.77 15.08
CA GLU A 95 -7.75 -3.59 15.92
C GLU A 95 -8.86 -2.53 15.79
N PHE A 96 -9.42 -2.36 14.60
CA PHE A 96 -10.55 -1.43 14.40
C PHE A 96 -11.93 -2.04 14.71
N ARG A 97 -12.00 -3.32 15.11
CA ARG A 97 -13.23 -3.98 15.57
C ARG A 97 -14.43 -3.80 14.63
N GLY A 98 -14.22 -3.96 13.33
CA GLY A 98 -15.27 -3.81 12.32
C GLY A 98 -15.74 -2.36 12.08
N ARG A 99 -14.94 -1.36 12.43
CA ARG A 99 -15.24 0.07 12.22
C ARG A 99 -14.39 0.67 11.08
N SER A 100 -14.03 -0.14 10.10
CA SER A 100 -13.27 0.30 8.93
C SER A 100 -13.72 -0.45 7.70
N ASP A 101 -13.65 0.21 6.56
CA ASP A 101 -13.92 -0.37 5.25
C ASP A 101 -12.60 -0.53 4.49
N GLU A 102 -12.47 -1.62 3.74
CA GLU A 102 -11.31 -1.86 2.88
C GLU A 102 -11.60 -1.34 1.47
N ILE A 103 -10.77 -0.40 1.01
CA ILE A 103 -10.79 0.07 -0.38
C ILE A 103 -9.67 -0.62 -1.14
N ARG A 104 -10.04 -1.51 -2.08
CA ARG A 104 -9.09 -2.22 -2.93
C ARG A 104 -8.88 -1.46 -4.22
N VAL A 105 -7.64 -1.03 -4.45
CA VAL A 105 -7.23 -0.42 -5.72
C VAL A 105 -6.55 -1.49 -6.57
N HIS A 106 -7.13 -1.78 -7.73
CA HIS A 106 -6.60 -2.74 -8.70
C HIS A 106 -5.85 -2.00 -9.83
N PRO A 107 -4.97 -2.68 -10.56
CA PRO A 107 -4.52 -2.20 -11.85
C PRO A 107 -5.70 -1.87 -12.77
N LEU A 108 -5.48 -1.03 -13.77
CA LEU A 108 -6.53 -0.65 -14.72
C LEU A 108 -7.16 -1.88 -15.36
N SER A 109 -8.48 -1.92 -15.40
CA SER A 109 -9.22 -2.83 -16.28
C SER A 109 -8.98 -2.44 -17.74
N PHE A 110 -9.28 -3.34 -18.68
CA PHE A 110 -9.20 -3.00 -20.11
C PHE A 110 -10.11 -1.82 -20.48
N ALA A 111 -11.28 -1.71 -19.87
CA ALA A 111 -12.18 -0.58 -20.13
C ALA A 111 -11.58 0.77 -19.72
N GLU A 112 -10.94 0.83 -18.56
CA GLU A 112 -10.25 2.05 -18.10
C GLU A 112 -9.01 2.36 -18.94
N TYR A 113 -8.22 1.32 -19.27
CA TYR A 113 -7.08 1.45 -20.16
C TYR A 113 -7.50 2.01 -21.53
N TYR A 114 -8.51 1.38 -22.18
CA TYR A 114 -9.01 1.81 -23.47
C TYR A 114 -9.60 3.23 -23.45
N SER A 115 -10.27 3.60 -22.36
CA SER A 115 -10.76 4.96 -22.16
C SER A 115 -9.65 6.01 -22.17
N ALA A 116 -8.46 5.64 -21.71
CA ALA A 116 -7.31 6.54 -21.66
C ALA A 116 -6.52 6.61 -22.98
N VAL A 117 -6.37 5.49 -23.71
CA VAL A 117 -5.57 5.44 -24.94
C VAL A 117 -6.38 5.71 -26.20
N GLY A 118 -7.63 5.27 -26.27
CA GLY A 118 -8.47 5.38 -27.45
C GLY A 118 -7.97 4.54 -28.62
N GLY A 119 -8.29 4.98 -29.84
CA GLY A 119 -7.83 4.34 -31.08
C GLY A 119 -8.57 3.05 -31.47
N ASP A 120 -7.90 2.15 -32.20
CA ASP A 120 -8.46 0.84 -32.53
C ASP A 120 -8.54 -0.04 -31.28
N LYS A 121 -9.69 -0.68 -31.11
CA LYS A 121 -9.97 -1.47 -29.89
C LYS A 121 -9.16 -2.76 -29.84
N GLN A 122 -8.89 -3.38 -30.99
CA GLN A 122 -8.12 -4.61 -31.04
C GLN A 122 -6.64 -4.32 -30.75
N ASP A 123 -6.08 -3.28 -31.35
CA ASP A 123 -4.70 -2.87 -31.10
C ASP A 123 -4.50 -2.51 -29.61
N ALA A 124 -5.44 -1.77 -29.05
CA ALA A 124 -5.42 -1.41 -27.62
C ALA A 124 -5.55 -2.65 -26.71
N PHE A 125 -6.34 -3.64 -27.11
CA PHE A 125 -6.47 -4.90 -26.36
C PHE A 125 -5.19 -5.73 -26.42
N ASP A 126 -4.56 -5.84 -27.58
CA ASP A 126 -3.32 -6.58 -27.76
C ASP A 126 -2.18 -5.94 -26.93
N GLU A 127 -2.13 -4.62 -26.90
CA GLU A 127 -1.18 -3.88 -26.05
C GLU A 127 -1.46 -4.11 -24.56
N PHE A 128 -2.72 -4.00 -24.12
CA PHE A 128 -3.13 -4.26 -22.75
C PHE A 128 -2.84 -5.69 -22.31
N ALA A 129 -3.12 -6.67 -23.20
CA ALA A 129 -2.85 -8.09 -22.92
C ALA A 129 -1.35 -8.36 -22.75
N PHE A 130 -0.50 -7.60 -23.45
CA PHE A 130 0.95 -7.76 -23.38
C PHE A 130 1.59 -7.05 -22.19
N TYR A 131 1.21 -5.78 -21.92
CA TYR A 131 1.84 -4.96 -20.87
C TYR A 131 1.05 -4.91 -19.56
N GLY A 132 -0.20 -5.33 -19.56
CA GLY A 132 -1.08 -5.27 -18.39
C GLY A 132 -1.62 -3.88 -18.08
N GLY A 133 -2.30 -3.77 -16.93
CA GLY A 133 -3.04 -2.58 -16.52
C GLY A 133 -2.31 -1.66 -15.53
N MET A 134 -0.99 -1.72 -15.40
CA MET A 134 -0.27 -0.81 -14.51
C MET A 134 -0.35 0.63 -15.04
N PRO A 135 -0.87 1.62 -14.25
CA PRO A 135 -1.16 2.96 -14.76
C PRO A 135 0.02 3.67 -15.40
N LEU A 136 1.23 3.50 -14.88
CA LEU A 136 2.44 4.13 -15.41
C LEU A 136 2.84 3.63 -16.81
N ILE A 137 2.27 2.51 -17.29
CA ILE A 137 2.45 2.05 -18.67
C ILE A 137 1.95 3.11 -19.65
N LEU A 138 0.84 3.78 -19.34
CA LEU A 138 0.25 4.82 -20.18
C LEU A 138 1.19 6.01 -20.43
N SER A 139 2.09 6.28 -19.48
CA SER A 139 3.07 7.37 -19.59
C SER A 139 4.38 6.97 -20.26
N ARG A 140 4.55 5.70 -20.66
CA ARG A 140 5.77 5.19 -21.30
C ARG A 140 5.64 5.21 -22.83
N PRO A 141 6.44 6.02 -23.55
CA PRO A 141 6.19 6.26 -24.97
C PRO A 141 6.68 5.15 -25.92
N THR A 142 7.48 4.21 -25.44
CA THR A 142 8.06 3.13 -26.26
C THR A 142 7.95 1.77 -25.57
N ASP A 143 7.92 0.71 -26.36
CA ASP A 143 7.90 -0.67 -25.87
C ASP A 143 9.10 -0.97 -24.95
N ALA A 144 10.28 -0.47 -25.33
CA ALA A 144 11.48 -0.60 -24.50
C ALA A 144 11.32 0.07 -23.13
N ALA A 145 10.69 1.26 -23.06
CA ALA A 145 10.42 1.95 -21.81
C ALA A 145 9.36 1.26 -20.98
N LYS A 146 8.31 0.70 -21.61
CA LYS A 146 7.28 -0.11 -20.93
C LYS A 146 7.88 -1.38 -20.32
N MET A 147 8.67 -2.12 -21.10
CA MET A 147 9.34 -3.34 -20.65
C MET A 147 10.37 -3.05 -19.54
N ALA A 148 11.16 -1.98 -19.65
CA ALA A 148 12.11 -1.58 -18.62
C ALA A 148 11.38 -1.26 -17.29
N TYR A 149 10.28 -0.53 -17.36
CA TYR A 149 9.45 -0.23 -16.19
C TYR A 149 8.90 -1.49 -15.53
N LEU A 150 8.32 -2.42 -16.32
CA LEU A 150 7.76 -3.66 -15.75
C LEU A 150 8.84 -4.55 -15.13
N LYS A 151 10.02 -4.64 -15.74
CA LYS A 151 11.16 -5.38 -15.18
C LYS A 151 11.64 -4.76 -13.88
N SER A 152 11.80 -3.44 -13.82
CA SER A 152 12.18 -2.74 -12.58
C SER A 152 11.13 -2.95 -11.50
N LEU A 153 9.85 -2.75 -11.82
CA LEU A 153 8.74 -2.97 -10.87
C LEU A 153 8.76 -4.39 -10.30
N PHE A 154 8.94 -5.39 -11.17
CA PHE A 154 8.97 -6.78 -10.74
C PHE A 154 10.19 -7.10 -9.88
N SER A 155 11.39 -6.70 -10.29
CA SER A 155 12.63 -7.03 -9.59
C SER A 155 12.82 -6.23 -8.30
N GLU A 156 12.58 -4.93 -8.35
CA GLU A 156 12.92 -4.04 -7.23
C GLU A 156 11.78 -3.91 -6.21
N VAL A 157 10.54 -4.01 -6.67
CA VAL A 157 9.40 -3.89 -5.76
C VAL A 157 8.94 -5.26 -5.31
N TYR A 158 8.49 -6.13 -6.23
CA TYR A 158 7.88 -7.40 -5.83
C TYR A 158 8.89 -8.42 -5.30
N LEU A 159 9.99 -8.66 -6.00
CA LEU A 159 10.95 -9.66 -5.57
C LEU A 159 11.67 -9.25 -4.29
N LYS A 160 12.16 -8.02 -4.23
CA LYS A 160 12.86 -7.49 -3.07
C LYS A 160 11.96 -7.53 -1.83
N ASP A 161 10.72 -7.08 -1.97
CA ASP A 161 9.74 -7.08 -0.88
C ASP A 161 9.43 -8.52 -0.38
N ILE A 162 9.28 -9.50 -1.30
CA ILE A 162 9.09 -10.92 -0.92
C ILE A 162 10.32 -11.46 -0.19
N VAL A 163 11.52 -11.19 -0.71
CA VAL A 163 12.79 -11.64 -0.13
C VAL A 163 12.96 -11.09 1.28
N GLU A 164 12.77 -9.80 1.47
CA GLU A 164 12.90 -9.12 2.77
C GLU A 164 11.86 -9.61 3.78
N ARG A 165 10.58 -9.65 3.40
CA ARG A 165 9.48 -10.09 4.29
C ARG A 165 9.59 -11.54 4.72
N LYS A 166 9.97 -12.42 3.81
CA LYS A 166 10.08 -13.86 4.07
C LYS A 166 11.46 -14.27 4.53
N LYS A 167 12.41 -13.32 4.62
CA LYS A 167 13.82 -13.58 4.97
C LYS A 167 14.42 -14.71 4.12
N ILE A 168 14.12 -14.68 2.80
CA ILE A 168 14.57 -15.69 1.86
C ILE A 168 16.08 -15.54 1.67
N LYS A 169 16.81 -16.64 1.93
CA LYS A 169 18.28 -16.65 1.80
C LYS A 169 18.77 -17.04 0.41
N ARG A 170 17.89 -17.61 -0.42
CA ARG A 170 18.20 -18.18 -1.73
C ARG A 170 17.36 -17.48 -2.80
N GLU A 171 17.81 -16.31 -3.23
CA GLU A 171 17.15 -15.52 -4.29
C GLU A 171 17.22 -16.22 -5.66
N ASP A 172 18.29 -17.00 -5.88
CA ASP A 172 18.46 -17.84 -7.06
C ASP A 172 17.35 -18.88 -7.21
N VAL A 173 16.94 -19.49 -6.09
CA VAL A 173 15.84 -20.46 -6.08
C VAL A 173 14.50 -19.78 -6.32
N LEU A 174 14.29 -18.59 -5.76
CA LEU A 174 13.08 -17.84 -5.99
C LEU A 174 12.92 -17.47 -7.48
N SER A 175 13.99 -17.02 -8.11
CA SER A 175 13.99 -16.72 -9.56
C SER A 175 13.69 -17.98 -10.40
N ALA A 176 14.31 -19.11 -10.08
CA ALA A 176 14.04 -20.37 -10.78
C ALA A 176 12.58 -20.85 -10.62
N ILE A 177 11.99 -20.66 -9.43
CA ILE A 177 10.57 -20.97 -9.20
C ILE A 177 9.68 -20.07 -10.05
N LEU A 178 9.99 -18.77 -10.15
CA LEU A 178 9.23 -17.84 -10.97
C LEU A 178 9.29 -18.19 -12.45
N ASP A 179 10.49 -18.55 -12.97
CA ASP A 179 10.66 -18.98 -14.35
C ASP A 179 9.84 -20.25 -14.63
N LEU A 180 9.84 -21.18 -13.68
CA LEU A 180 9.05 -22.41 -13.78
C LEU A 180 7.54 -22.10 -13.78
N LEU A 181 7.08 -21.24 -12.90
CA LEU A 181 5.67 -20.83 -12.84
C LEU A 181 5.24 -20.11 -14.12
N CYS A 182 6.08 -19.18 -14.62
CA CYS A 182 5.83 -18.48 -15.88
C CYS A 182 5.74 -19.44 -17.08
N SER A 183 6.61 -20.45 -17.14
CA SER A 183 6.58 -21.46 -18.19
C SER A 183 5.39 -22.41 -18.10
N SER A 184 4.73 -22.47 -16.96
CA SER A 184 3.60 -23.36 -16.66
C SER A 184 2.23 -22.66 -16.75
N ILE A 185 2.18 -21.39 -17.17
CA ILE A 185 0.93 -20.65 -17.31
C ILE A 185 -0.02 -21.40 -18.24
N GLY A 186 -1.25 -21.63 -17.77
CA GLY A 186 -2.28 -22.38 -18.51
C GLY A 186 -2.21 -23.91 -18.35
N SER A 187 -1.25 -24.44 -17.56
CA SER A 187 -1.15 -25.86 -17.23
C SER A 187 -1.38 -26.13 -15.73
N LEU A 188 -1.69 -27.39 -15.40
CA LEU A 188 -1.82 -27.82 -14.00
C LEU A 188 -0.43 -27.86 -13.35
N THR A 189 -0.23 -27.06 -12.30
CA THR A 189 1.00 -27.02 -11.53
C THR A 189 0.79 -27.70 -10.17
N ASN A 190 1.67 -28.63 -9.82
CA ASN A 190 1.65 -29.31 -8.53
C ASN A 190 2.74 -28.75 -7.63
N PRO A 191 2.40 -28.13 -6.47
CA PRO A 191 3.39 -27.55 -5.55
C PRO A 191 4.46 -28.54 -5.05
N THR A 192 4.18 -29.86 -5.10
CA THR A 192 5.12 -30.91 -4.68
C THR A 192 6.15 -31.24 -5.78
N LYS A 193 5.94 -30.73 -7.02
CA LYS A 193 6.84 -30.97 -8.17
C LYS A 193 7.65 -29.71 -8.55
N VAL A 194 7.38 -28.59 -7.92
CA VAL A 194 8.10 -27.33 -7.98
C VAL A 194 9.00 -27.22 -6.76
#